data_644bb95fec834f06ed43bfcea11a94f2
#
_entry.id   644bb95fec834f06ed43bfcea11a94f2
#
_cell.length_a   1.000
_cell.length_b   1.000
_cell.length_c   1.000
_cell.angle_alpha   90.00
_cell.angle_beta   90.00
_cell.angle_gamma   90.00
#
_symmetry.space_group_name_H-M   'P 1'
#
loop_
_entity.id
_entity.type
_entity.pdbx_description
1 polymer ?
#
loop_
_entity_poly.entity_id
_entity_poly.type
_entity_poly.pdbx_seq_one_letter_code
_entity_poly.pdbx_strand_id
1 'polypeptide(L)'
;MRRRTLLAWTAAGTAASAVSGAGPGVATGPALIEAVRARLADAPVLRGEFEQRKSVRGFRNPLVSRGDFMVARGRGVIWRTREPFASSLALTRDRLVARSSDGTVSRTIDAREEPAARVLTELMFALMAADLAGMSGRFRVEGELLGDLGWRLELTPADEVIRRTVLRVRMEGERHLRMLQIHETQGDSSEIRFTRVRAEQVPSPDEDAQLAR
;
A
#
# COMPACT_ATOMS: atom_id res chain seq x y z
N MET A 1 -84.00 20.50 -20.30
CA MET A 1 -82.99 20.97 -19.37
C MET A 1 -82.29 19.72 -18.73
N ARG A 2 -81.15 19.34 -19.22
CA ARG A 2 -80.40 18.14 -18.72
C ARG A 2 -79.01 18.61 -18.26
N ARG A 3 -78.77 18.59 -16.95
CA ARG A 3 -77.47 18.87 -16.35
C ARG A 3 -76.56 17.62 -16.51
N ARG A 4 -75.41 17.79 -17.16
CA ARG A 4 -74.37 16.78 -17.23
C ARG A 4 -73.36 17.05 -16.14
N THR A 5 -73.24 16.11 -15.21
CA THR A 5 -72.22 16.08 -14.17
C THR A 5 -70.95 15.46 -14.73
N LEU A 6 -69.83 16.19 -14.71
CA LEU A 6 -68.51 15.69 -15.08
C LEU A 6 -67.84 15.12 -13.86
N LEU A 7 -67.51 13.82 -13.86
CA LEU A 7 -66.66 13.19 -12.88
C LEU A 7 -65.19 13.47 -13.24
N ALA A 8 -64.45 14.06 -12.31
CA ALA A 8 -63.02 14.24 -12.42
C ALA A 8 -62.35 12.97 -11.83
N TRP A 9 -61.53 12.30 -12.65
CA TRP A 9 -60.65 11.25 -12.20
C TRP A 9 -59.32 11.85 -11.79
N THR A 10 -58.97 11.71 -10.49
CA THR A 10 -57.66 11.98 -9.95
C THR A 10 -56.80 10.75 -10.15
N ALA A 11 -55.83 10.82 -11.02
CA ALA A 11 -54.79 9.80 -11.19
C ALA A 11 -53.74 10.00 -10.08
N ALA A 12 -53.66 9.05 -9.13
CA ALA A 12 -52.58 8.96 -8.15
C ALA A 12 -51.35 8.38 -8.85
N GLY A 13 -50.37 9.21 -9.13
CA GLY A 13 -49.06 8.79 -9.65
C GLY A 13 -48.23 8.21 -8.50
N THR A 14 -48.03 6.90 -8.51
CA THR A 14 -47.02 6.24 -7.67
C THR A 14 -45.63 6.53 -8.24
N ALA A 15 -44.86 7.37 -7.54
CA ALA A 15 -43.45 7.60 -7.80
C ALA A 15 -42.68 6.31 -7.37
N ALA A 16 -42.27 5.53 -8.33
CA ALA A 16 -41.32 4.45 -8.12
C ALA A 16 -39.92 5.06 -7.89
N SER A 17 -39.48 5.06 -6.65
CA SER A 17 -38.08 5.39 -6.31
C SER A 17 -37.17 4.30 -6.88
N ALA A 18 -36.48 4.60 -7.96
CA ALA A 18 -35.41 3.76 -8.49
C ALA A 18 -34.26 3.76 -7.49
N VAL A 19 -34.11 2.69 -6.75
CA VAL A 19 -32.89 2.39 -5.99
C VAL A 19 -31.82 2.10 -7.04
N SER A 20 -30.99 3.08 -7.36
CA SER A 20 -29.77 2.88 -8.13
C SER A 20 -28.82 2.04 -7.28
N GLY A 21 -28.78 0.74 -7.53
CA GLY A 21 -27.75 -0.13 -7.06
C GLY A 21 -26.44 0.31 -7.72
N ALA A 22 -25.61 1.07 -7.00
CA ALA A 22 -24.25 1.33 -7.42
C ALA A 22 -23.50 -0.01 -7.38
N GLY A 23 -23.23 -0.60 -8.55
CA GLY A 23 -22.26 -1.67 -8.70
C GLY A 23 -20.90 -1.18 -8.15
N PRO A 24 -19.95 -2.10 -7.89
CA PRO A 24 -18.60 -1.71 -7.43
C PRO A 24 -17.96 -0.82 -8.49
N GLY A 25 -18.12 0.49 -8.31
CA GLY A 25 -17.50 1.50 -9.18
C GLY A 25 -16.04 1.66 -8.79
N VAL A 26 -15.17 1.63 -9.79
CA VAL A 26 -13.77 2.03 -9.60
C VAL A 26 -13.78 3.48 -9.09
N ALA A 27 -13.42 3.66 -7.83
CA ALA A 27 -13.26 4.98 -7.25
C ALA A 27 -11.84 5.50 -7.53
N THR A 28 -11.68 6.80 -7.63
CA THR A 28 -10.40 7.44 -7.94
C THR A 28 -10.17 8.65 -7.05
N GLY A 29 -8.90 8.99 -6.88
CA GLY A 29 -8.51 10.26 -6.29
C GLY A 29 -8.59 10.36 -4.76
N PRO A 30 -8.62 11.60 -4.22
CA PRO A 30 -8.45 11.86 -2.78
C PRO A 30 -9.51 11.19 -1.88
N ALA A 31 -10.76 11.10 -2.33
CA ALA A 31 -11.83 10.48 -1.56
C ALA A 31 -11.61 8.98 -1.33
N LEU A 32 -11.09 8.26 -2.32
CA LEU A 32 -10.71 6.87 -2.17
C LEU A 32 -9.56 6.72 -1.16
N ILE A 33 -8.56 7.57 -1.24
CA ILE A 33 -7.41 7.58 -0.34
C ILE A 33 -7.86 7.77 1.11
N GLU A 34 -8.75 8.73 1.37
CA GLU A 34 -9.29 8.95 2.71
C GLU A 34 -10.14 7.77 3.20
N ALA A 35 -10.94 7.16 2.32
CA ALA A 35 -11.73 5.99 2.68
C ALA A 35 -10.84 4.77 3.03
N VAL A 36 -9.74 4.56 2.31
CA VAL A 36 -8.75 3.52 2.63
C VAL A 36 -8.05 3.85 3.95
N ARG A 37 -7.64 5.10 4.14
CA ARG A 37 -7.00 5.57 5.39
C ARG A 37 -7.87 5.32 6.61
N ALA A 38 -9.17 5.56 6.52
CA ALA A 38 -10.12 5.32 7.60
C ALA A 38 -10.24 3.83 7.99
N ARG A 39 -9.90 2.92 7.07
CA ARG A 39 -9.89 1.46 7.31
C ARG A 39 -8.59 0.96 7.92
N LEU A 40 -7.47 1.67 7.70
CA LEU A 40 -6.17 1.27 8.20
C LEU A 40 -6.07 1.48 9.71
N ALA A 41 -5.39 0.54 10.39
CA ALA A 41 -5.15 0.66 11.82
C ALA A 41 -4.19 1.82 12.10
N ASP A 42 -4.58 2.66 13.04
CA ASP A 42 -3.73 3.73 13.55
C ASP A 42 -2.81 3.17 14.64
N ALA A 43 -1.57 2.84 14.28
CA ALA A 43 -0.59 2.27 15.20
C ALA A 43 0.76 2.98 15.08
N PRO A 44 1.43 3.31 16.21
CA PRO A 44 2.77 3.89 16.19
C PRO A 44 3.81 2.94 15.60
N VAL A 45 3.64 1.64 15.88
CA VAL A 45 4.52 0.58 15.39
C VAL A 45 3.70 -0.58 14.85
N LEU A 46 4.10 -1.08 13.69
CA LEU A 46 3.58 -2.31 13.11
C LEU A 46 4.73 -3.32 12.98
N ARG A 47 4.46 -4.59 13.34
CA ARG A 47 5.38 -5.71 13.12
C ARG A 47 4.64 -6.84 12.44
N GLY A 48 5.40 -7.64 11.69
CA GLY A 48 4.83 -8.81 11.04
C GLY A 48 5.89 -9.61 10.31
N GLU A 49 5.42 -10.58 9.57
CA GLU A 49 6.25 -11.40 8.70
C GLU A 49 5.91 -11.13 7.24
N PHE A 50 6.87 -11.42 6.37
CA PHE A 50 6.68 -11.33 4.93
C PHE A 50 7.18 -12.57 4.20
N GLU A 51 6.54 -12.87 3.09
CA GLU A 51 7.07 -13.70 2.01
C GLU A 51 7.10 -12.85 0.74
N GLN A 52 8.27 -12.72 0.15
CA GLN A 52 8.47 -12.05 -1.14
C GLN A 52 8.80 -13.07 -2.21
N ARG A 53 8.13 -12.94 -3.35
CA ARG A 53 8.40 -13.70 -4.58
C ARG A 53 8.78 -12.72 -5.68
N LYS A 54 10.05 -12.73 -6.09
CA LYS A 54 10.54 -11.90 -7.18
C LYS A 54 10.71 -12.74 -8.44
N SER A 55 9.89 -12.44 -9.46
CA SER A 55 10.04 -12.97 -10.81
C SER A 55 10.98 -12.07 -11.60
N VAL A 56 12.10 -12.62 -12.05
CA VAL A 56 13.11 -11.91 -12.82
C VAL A 56 13.05 -12.40 -14.26
N ARG A 57 13.02 -11.46 -15.19
CA ARG A 57 12.99 -11.77 -16.62
C ARG A 57 14.16 -12.68 -17.02
N GLY A 58 13.86 -13.78 -17.69
CA GLY A 58 14.87 -14.79 -18.09
C GLY A 58 15.10 -15.90 -17.06
N PHE A 59 14.54 -15.80 -15.86
CA PHE A 59 14.58 -16.88 -14.88
C PHE A 59 13.25 -17.66 -14.89
N ARG A 60 13.33 -18.98 -14.81
CA ARG A 60 12.13 -19.85 -14.80
C ARG A 60 11.39 -19.81 -13.46
N ASN A 61 12.13 -19.77 -12.38
CA ASN A 61 11.59 -19.84 -11.04
C ASN A 61 11.73 -18.49 -10.33
N PRO A 62 10.72 -18.03 -9.57
CA PRO A 62 10.85 -16.82 -8.78
C PRO A 62 11.86 -17.01 -7.64
N LEU A 63 12.56 -15.96 -7.30
CA LEU A 63 13.36 -15.88 -6.09
C LEU A 63 12.42 -15.67 -4.92
N VAL A 64 12.48 -16.58 -3.93
CA VAL A 64 11.63 -16.50 -2.74
C VAL A 64 12.48 -16.09 -1.55
N SER A 65 12.04 -15.06 -0.84
CA SER A 65 12.65 -14.65 0.43
C SER A 65 11.58 -14.50 1.52
N ARG A 66 11.97 -14.77 2.76
CA ARG A 66 11.09 -14.68 3.94
C ARG A 66 11.80 -13.98 5.07
N GLY A 67 11.02 -13.32 5.88
CA GLY A 67 11.56 -12.61 7.03
C GLY A 67 10.51 -11.93 7.85
N ASP A 68 10.94 -10.95 8.61
CA ASP A 68 10.11 -10.09 9.43
C ASP A 68 10.36 -8.62 9.11
N PHE A 69 9.38 -7.81 9.47
CA PHE A 69 9.49 -6.36 9.32
C PHE A 69 8.98 -5.64 10.57
N MET A 70 9.50 -4.46 10.77
CA MET A 70 8.98 -3.48 11.70
C MET A 70 8.89 -2.12 11.03
N VAL A 71 7.78 -1.43 11.25
CA VAL A 71 7.58 -0.04 10.82
C VAL A 71 7.28 0.81 12.04
N ALA A 72 8.09 1.82 12.27
CA ALA A 72 7.83 2.87 13.24
C ALA A 72 7.40 4.13 12.49
N ARG A 73 6.16 4.59 12.76
CA ARG A 73 5.57 5.74 12.09
C ARG A 73 6.47 6.98 12.23
N GLY A 74 6.74 7.65 11.10
CA GLY A 74 7.55 8.85 11.05
C GLY A 74 9.05 8.64 11.30
N ARG A 75 9.47 7.44 11.64
CA ARG A 75 10.87 7.11 11.98
C ARG A 75 11.55 6.23 10.92
N GLY A 76 10.99 5.07 10.61
CA GLY A 76 11.62 4.18 9.65
C GLY A 76 10.98 2.80 9.55
N VAL A 77 11.59 2.02 8.67
CA VAL A 77 11.26 0.62 8.42
C VAL A 77 12.50 -0.22 8.66
N ILE A 78 12.36 -1.33 9.37
CA ILE A 78 13.37 -2.37 9.45
C ILE A 78 12.82 -3.60 8.74
N TRP A 79 13.58 -4.10 7.79
CA TRP A 79 13.26 -5.25 6.98
C TRP A 79 14.34 -6.32 7.20
N ARG A 80 14.00 -7.46 7.78
CA ARG A 80 14.95 -8.54 8.08
C ARG A 80 14.62 -9.76 7.24
N THR A 81 15.45 -10.06 6.28
CA THR A 81 15.38 -11.31 5.53
C THR A 81 16.06 -12.41 6.35
N ARG A 82 15.36 -13.54 6.53
CA ARG A 82 15.90 -14.73 7.19
C ARG A 82 16.30 -15.79 6.18
N GLU A 83 15.55 -15.90 5.09
CA GLU A 83 15.73 -16.90 4.05
C GLU A 83 15.73 -16.24 2.66
N PRO A 84 16.54 -16.73 1.69
CA PRO A 84 17.54 -17.79 1.79
C PRO A 84 18.84 -17.30 2.44
N PHE A 85 19.13 -16.00 2.43
CA PHE A 85 20.33 -15.38 2.98
C PHE A 85 19.95 -14.32 4.00
N ALA A 86 20.39 -14.49 5.23
CA ALA A 86 20.09 -13.56 6.30
C ALA A 86 20.73 -12.19 6.00
N SER A 87 19.91 -11.15 6.10
CA SER A 87 20.32 -9.76 5.91
C SER A 87 19.31 -8.83 6.55
N SER A 88 19.68 -7.60 6.81
CA SER A 88 18.73 -6.59 7.26
C SER A 88 18.91 -5.27 6.53
N LEU A 89 17.80 -4.58 6.38
CA LEU A 89 17.71 -3.27 5.77
C LEU A 89 16.98 -2.34 6.74
N ALA A 90 17.63 -1.26 7.14
CA ALA A 90 17.00 -0.18 7.88
C ALA A 90 16.81 1.00 6.93
N LEU A 91 15.56 1.44 6.76
CA LEU A 91 15.17 2.58 5.94
C LEU A 91 14.67 3.69 6.85
N THR A 92 15.26 4.85 6.73
CA THR A 92 14.73 6.10 7.30
C THR A 92 14.42 7.08 6.16
N ARG A 93 13.95 8.29 6.46
CA ARG A 93 13.71 9.30 5.41
C ARG A 93 14.97 9.69 4.66
N ASP A 94 16.13 9.61 5.32
CA ASP A 94 17.39 10.12 4.79
C ASP A 94 18.35 9.01 4.36
N ARG A 95 18.20 7.80 4.89
CA ARG A 95 19.19 6.75 4.72
C ARG A 95 18.58 5.37 4.55
N LEU A 96 19.29 4.57 3.78
CA LEU A 96 19.10 3.13 3.66
C LEU A 96 20.40 2.46 4.11
N VAL A 97 20.33 1.64 5.16
CA VAL A 97 21.48 0.92 5.71
C VAL A 97 21.24 -0.57 5.57
N ALA A 98 22.03 -1.22 4.72
CA ALA A 98 22.01 -2.68 4.57
C ALA A 98 23.09 -3.31 5.44
N ARG A 99 22.73 -4.43 6.11
CA ARG A 99 23.66 -5.23 6.93
C ARG A 99 23.62 -6.69 6.50
N SER A 100 24.77 -7.30 6.54
CA SER A 100 24.92 -8.74 6.35
C SER A 100 24.48 -9.53 7.59
N SER A 101 24.50 -10.86 7.48
CA SER A 101 24.08 -11.78 8.56
C SER A 101 24.88 -11.65 9.86
N ASP A 102 26.12 -11.22 9.77
CA ASP A 102 27.01 -10.97 10.90
C ASP A 102 26.81 -9.58 11.55
N GLY A 103 25.87 -8.80 11.05
CA GLY A 103 25.56 -7.44 11.53
C GLY A 103 26.47 -6.35 10.96
N THR A 104 27.49 -6.70 10.15
CA THR A 104 28.35 -5.72 9.52
C THR A 104 27.56 -4.88 8.50
N VAL A 105 27.83 -3.57 8.44
CA VAL A 105 27.24 -2.69 7.44
C VAL A 105 27.85 -3.02 6.08
N SER A 106 27.06 -3.60 5.20
CA SER A 106 27.47 -3.95 3.84
C SER A 106 27.30 -2.78 2.87
N ARG A 107 26.31 -1.93 3.11
CA ARG A 107 26.05 -0.75 2.26
C ARG A 107 25.28 0.32 3.04
N THR A 108 25.68 1.55 2.85
CA THR A 108 24.89 2.72 3.24
C THR A 108 24.61 3.55 2.00
N ILE A 109 23.36 3.91 1.79
CA ILE A 109 22.90 4.72 0.67
C ILE A 109 22.18 5.93 1.24
N ASP A 110 22.55 7.14 0.78
CA ASP A 110 21.71 8.31 1.01
C ASP A 110 20.45 8.16 0.15
N ALA A 111 19.28 8.10 0.80
CA ALA A 111 18.02 7.94 0.10
C ALA A 111 17.72 9.10 -0.86
N ARG A 112 18.40 10.23 -0.69
CA ARG A 112 18.28 11.38 -1.59
C ARG A 112 19.06 11.20 -2.90
N GLU A 113 20.10 10.35 -2.89
CA GLU A 113 20.95 10.07 -4.06
C GLU A 113 20.46 8.86 -4.88
N GLU A 114 19.63 7.99 -4.28
CA GLU A 114 19.09 6.78 -4.92
C GLU A 114 17.57 6.88 -5.12
N PRO A 115 17.11 7.30 -6.30
CA PRO A 115 15.68 7.50 -6.55
C PRO A 115 14.81 6.28 -6.31
N ALA A 116 15.30 5.08 -6.65
CA ALA A 116 14.56 3.83 -6.46
C ALA A 116 14.40 3.47 -4.97
N ALA A 117 15.46 3.66 -4.17
CA ALA A 117 15.41 3.46 -2.73
C ALA A 117 14.47 4.45 -2.05
N ARG A 118 14.49 5.70 -2.48
CA ARG A 118 13.58 6.75 -2.01
C ARG A 118 12.12 6.39 -2.29
N VAL A 119 11.79 5.97 -3.50
CA VAL A 119 10.43 5.57 -3.88
C VAL A 119 9.96 4.39 -3.04
N LEU A 120 10.78 3.35 -2.87
CA LEU A 120 10.45 2.21 -2.04
C LEU A 120 10.20 2.63 -0.59
N THR A 121 11.06 3.48 -0.05
CA THR A 121 10.92 4.00 1.31
C THR A 121 9.63 4.81 1.47
N GLU A 122 9.36 5.74 0.57
CA GLU A 122 8.14 6.55 0.57
C GLU A 122 6.89 5.67 0.43
N LEU A 123 6.92 4.68 -0.46
CA LEU A 123 5.83 3.73 -0.64
C LEU A 123 5.58 2.93 0.64
N MET A 124 6.64 2.40 1.27
CA MET A 124 6.55 1.67 2.52
C MET A 124 5.99 2.56 3.65
N PHE A 125 6.46 3.79 3.78
CA PHE A 125 5.93 4.74 4.77
C PHE A 125 4.48 5.10 4.51
N ALA A 126 4.13 5.42 3.27
CA ALA A 126 2.77 5.78 2.90
C ALA A 126 1.77 4.66 3.22
N LEU A 127 2.14 3.43 2.90
CA LEU A 127 1.28 2.25 3.06
C LEU A 127 1.14 1.78 4.50
N MET A 128 2.25 1.80 5.23
CA MET A 128 2.28 1.23 6.58
C MET A 128 1.99 2.27 7.66
N ALA A 129 2.19 3.56 7.37
CA ALA A 129 1.86 4.65 8.26
C ALA A 129 0.50 5.30 7.98
N ALA A 130 -0.29 4.75 7.05
CA ALA A 130 -1.54 5.36 6.58
C ALA A 130 -1.35 6.80 6.03
N ASP A 131 -0.14 7.17 5.65
CA ASP A 131 0.18 8.47 5.06
C ASP A 131 0.11 8.39 3.52
N LEU A 132 -1.08 8.10 3.02
CA LEU A 132 -1.33 7.99 1.59
C LEU A 132 -1.40 9.37 0.90
N ALA A 133 -1.45 10.45 1.66
CA ALA A 133 -1.60 11.81 1.11
C ALA A 133 -0.41 12.20 0.22
N GLY A 134 0.82 11.80 0.59
CA GLY A 134 2.03 12.05 -0.20
C GLY A 134 2.10 11.29 -1.53
N MET A 135 1.25 10.28 -1.72
CA MET A 135 1.23 9.47 -2.94
C MET A 135 0.47 10.13 -4.09
N SER A 136 -0.54 10.96 -3.80
CA SER A 136 -1.45 11.55 -4.80
C SER A 136 -0.74 12.49 -5.79
N GLY A 137 0.41 13.04 -5.44
CA GLY A 137 1.22 13.86 -6.35
C GLY A 137 2.16 13.06 -7.26
N ARG A 138 2.45 11.80 -6.92
CA ARG A 138 3.42 10.96 -7.63
C ARG A 138 2.81 9.77 -8.36
N PHE A 139 1.60 9.39 -7.95
CA PHE A 139 0.86 8.27 -8.55
C PHE A 139 -0.57 8.70 -8.85
N ARG A 140 -1.08 8.20 -9.97
CA ARG A 140 -2.52 8.10 -10.19
C ARG A 140 -2.99 6.91 -9.39
N VAL A 141 -3.97 7.14 -8.50
CA VAL A 141 -4.52 6.11 -7.61
C VAL A 141 -5.92 5.78 -8.05
N GLU A 142 -6.16 4.52 -8.35
CA GLU A 142 -7.45 3.94 -8.68
C GLU A 142 -7.70 2.75 -7.77
N GLY A 143 -8.95 2.38 -7.54
CA GLY A 143 -9.23 1.21 -6.72
C GLY A 143 -10.66 1.09 -6.28
N GLU A 144 -10.89 0.18 -5.36
CA GLU A 144 -12.20 -0.17 -4.85
C GLU A 144 -12.16 -0.49 -3.35
N LEU A 145 -13.28 -0.27 -2.71
CA LEU A 145 -13.50 -0.70 -1.34
C LEU A 145 -14.23 -2.05 -1.37
N LEU A 146 -13.74 -3.01 -0.59
CA LEU A 146 -14.22 -4.39 -0.55
C LEU A 146 -14.88 -4.67 0.80
N GLY A 147 -16.20 -4.85 0.81
CA GLY A 147 -16.94 -5.00 2.05
C GLY A 147 -16.66 -3.87 3.05
N ASP A 148 -16.72 -4.19 4.34
CA ASP A 148 -16.61 -3.17 5.40
C ASP A 148 -15.18 -2.72 5.67
N LEU A 149 -14.20 -3.59 5.51
CA LEU A 149 -12.80 -3.33 5.88
C LEU A 149 -11.82 -3.46 4.71
N GLY A 150 -12.15 -4.25 3.69
CA GLY A 150 -11.23 -4.56 2.60
C GLY A 150 -11.05 -3.40 1.63
N TRP A 151 -9.88 -3.31 1.04
CA TRP A 151 -9.56 -2.35 -0.01
C TRP A 151 -8.54 -2.92 -0.99
N ARG A 152 -8.61 -2.46 -2.22
CA ARG A 152 -7.65 -2.71 -3.29
C ARG A 152 -7.32 -1.41 -3.98
N LEU A 153 -6.04 -1.15 -4.18
CA LEU A 153 -5.54 0.02 -4.91
C LEU A 153 -4.63 -0.42 -6.05
N GLU A 154 -4.71 0.29 -7.15
CA GLU A 154 -3.73 0.27 -8.23
C GLU A 154 -3.12 1.68 -8.36
N LEU A 155 -1.80 1.75 -8.36
CA LEU A 155 -1.04 2.97 -8.48
C LEU A 155 -0.24 2.94 -9.78
N THR A 156 -0.50 3.92 -10.63
CA THR A 156 0.27 4.16 -11.84
C THR A 156 1.17 5.37 -11.62
N PRO A 157 2.50 5.25 -11.77
CA PRO A 157 3.40 6.38 -11.57
C PRO A 157 3.05 7.57 -12.49
N ALA A 158 2.92 8.76 -11.90
CA ALA A 158 2.81 10.04 -12.60
C ALA A 158 4.18 10.72 -12.72
N ASP A 159 5.07 10.47 -11.76
CA ASP A 159 6.43 10.97 -11.73
C ASP A 159 7.32 10.27 -12.76
N GLU A 160 8.08 11.06 -13.56
CA GLU A 160 8.94 10.55 -14.63
C GLU A 160 10.07 9.66 -14.13
N VAL A 161 10.66 9.96 -12.97
CA VAL A 161 11.76 9.19 -12.40
C VAL A 161 11.25 7.81 -11.98
N ILE A 162 10.08 7.75 -11.37
CA ILE A 162 9.45 6.49 -10.96
C ILE A 162 9.06 5.66 -12.17
N ARG A 163 8.49 6.27 -13.22
CA ARG A 163 8.09 5.60 -14.46
C ARG A 163 9.24 4.88 -15.19
N ARG A 164 10.47 5.30 -14.98
CA ARG A 164 11.63 4.62 -15.57
C ARG A 164 11.84 3.22 -15.02
N THR A 165 11.41 2.97 -13.80
CA THR A 165 11.65 1.69 -13.10
C THR A 165 10.36 0.95 -12.78
N VAL A 166 9.32 1.67 -12.37
CA VAL A 166 8.04 1.08 -11.94
C VAL A 166 6.97 1.33 -12.99
N LEU A 167 6.33 0.26 -13.45
CA LEU A 167 5.19 0.31 -14.37
C LEU A 167 3.88 0.54 -13.61
N ARG A 168 3.67 -0.24 -12.54
CA ARG A 168 2.49 -0.13 -11.66
C ARG A 168 2.74 -0.81 -10.33
N VAL A 169 1.96 -0.42 -9.34
CA VAL A 169 1.92 -1.05 -8.02
C VAL A 169 0.48 -1.44 -7.71
N ARG A 170 0.24 -2.66 -7.27
CA ARG A 170 -1.05 -3.11 -6.75
C ARG A 170 -0.93 -3.42 -5.27
N MET A 171 -1.98 -3.09 -4.54
CA MET A 171 -2.02 -3.27 -3.10
C MET A 171 -3.39 -3.74 -2.67
N GLU A 172 -3.40 -4.64 -1.71
CA GLU A 172 -4.63 -5.13 -1.09
C GLU A 172 -4.46 -5.22 0.42
N GLY A 173 -5.51 -4.91 1.15
CA GLY A 173 -5.48 -4.99 2.59
C GLY A 173 -6.85 -4.84 3.23
N GLU A 174 -6.84 -4.80 4.53
CA GLU A 174 -7.94 -4.47 5.41
C GLU A 174 -7.47 -3.43 6.42
N ARG A 175 -7.40 -3.80 7.70
CA ARG A 175 -6.78 -2.94 8.73
C ARG A 175 -5.27 -2.75 8.57
N HIS A 176 -4.64 -3.62 7.79
CA HIS A 176 -3.21 -3.58 7.43
C HIS A 176 -3.04 -3.99 5.99
N LEU A 177 -1.92 -3.61 5.39
CA LEU A 177 -1.51 -4.11 4.09
C LEU A 177 -1.31 -5.63 4.18
N ARG A 178 -1.91 -6.37 3.24
CA ARG A 178 -1.80 -7.83 3.13
C ARG A 178 -0.97 -8.26 1.95
N MET A 179 -1.05 -7.52 0.86
CA MET A 179 -0.33 -7.83 -0.37
C MET A 179 0.13 -6.56 -1.06
N LEU A 180 1.35 -6.60 -1.56
CA LEU A 180 1.95 -5.59 -2.43
C LEU A 180 2.52 -6.28 -3.66
N GLN A 181 2.13 -5.84 -4.86
CA GLN A 181 2.72 -6.27 -6.12
C GLN A 181 3.34 -5.07 -6.83
N ILE A 182 4.58 -5.21 -7.25
CA ILE A 182 5.30 -4.20 -8.03
C ILE A 182 5.63 -4.81 -9.38
N HIS A 183 5.25 -4.14 -10.45
CA HIS A 183 5.64 -4.48 -11.81
C HIS A 183 6.66 -3.46 -12.30
N GLU A 184 7.83 -3.94 -12.69
CA GLU A 184 8.91 -3.11 -13.19
C GLU A 184 8.86 -2.99 -14.71
N THR A 185 9.37 -1.90 -15.25
CA THR A 185 9.34 -1.61 -16.70
C THR A 185 10.16 -2.60 -17.52
N GLN A 186 11.16 -3.23 -16.91
CA GLN A 186 12.02 -4.23 -17.55
C GLN A 186 11.42 -5.64 -17.61
N GLY A 187 10.20 -5.80 -17.05
CA GLY A 187 9.46 -7.06 -17.05
C GLY A 187 9.66 -7.91 -15.79
N ASP A 188 10.39 -7.41 -14.81
CA ASP A 188 10.48 -8.00 -13.49
C ASP A 188 9.20 -7.71 -12.69
N SER A 189 8.89 -8.57 -11.73
CA SER A 189 7.81 -8.31 -10.78
C SER A 189 8.13 -8.86 -9.40
N SER A 190 7.62 -8.19 -8.39
CA SER A 190 7.72 -8.62 -7.00
C SER A 190 6.32 -8.70 -6.39
N GLU A 191 6.00 -9.83 -5.75
CA GLU A 191 4.84 -9.97 -4.90
C GLU A 191 5.30 -10.16 -3.47
N ILE A 192 4.76 -9.36 -2.55
CA ILE A 192 5.05 -9.42 -1.12
C ILE A 192 3.76 -9.66 -0.38
N ARG A 193 3.71 -10.72 0.40
CA ARG A 193 2.59 -11.05 1.29
C ARG A 193 2.99 -10.77 2.73
N PHE A 194 2.16 -10.03 3.43
CA PHE A 194 2.33 -9.67 4.83
C PHE A 194 1.42 -10.53 5.69
N THR A 195 1.99 -11.14 6.72
CA THR A 195 1.25 -12.03 7.64
C THR A 195 1.60 -11.70 9.08
N ARG A 196 0.76 -12.15 10.01
CA ARG A 196 0.96 -11.95 11.46
C ARG A 196 1.20 -10.50 11.85
N VAL A 197 0.58 -9.58 11.12
CA VAL A 197 0.71 -8.14 11.38
C VAL A 197 0.04 -7.81 12.71
N ARG A 198 0.77 -7.10 13.57
CA ARG A 198 0.30 -6.64 14.89
C ARG A 198 0.75 -5.21 15.14
N ALA A 199 -0.10 -4.50 15.86
CA ALA A 199 0.16 -3.14 16.30
C ALA A 199 0.83 -3.14 17.67
N GLU A 200 1.83 -2.29 17.85
CA GLU A 200 2.56 -2.08 19.11
C GLU A 200 2.76 -0.58 19.36
N GLN A 201 3.14 -0.22 20.59
CA GLN A 201 3.26 1.18 20.99
C GLN A 201 4.67 1.74 20.76
N VAL A 202 5.69 0.92 20.96
CA VAL A 202 7.09 1.37 20.91
C VAL A 202 7.97 0.35 20.19
N PRO A 203 9.01 0.80 19.48
CA PRO A 203 10.08 -0.06 19.01
C PRO A 203 10.87 -0.67 20.18
N SER A 204 11.57 -1.78 19.96
CA SER A 204 12.55 -2.28 20.91
C SER A 204 13.78 -1.35 20.95
N PRO A 205 14.60 -1.38 22.03
CA PRO A 205 15.83 -0.59 22.10
C PRO A 205 16.79 -0.82 20.91
N ASP A 206 16.91 -2.07 20.48
CA ASP A 206 17.75 -2.43 19.33
C ASP A 206 17.22 -1.84 18.01
N GLU A 207 15.92 -1.82 17.83
CA GLU A 207 15.28 -1.23 16.63
C GLU A 207 15.40 0.28 16.66
N ASP A 208 15.24 0.90 17.82
CA ASP A 208 15.48 2.32 18.01
C ASP A 208 16.91 2.69 17.62
N ALA A 209 17.89 1.93 18.07
CA ALA A 209 19.30 2.15 17.72
C ALA A 209 19.58 1.95 16.21
N GLN A 210 18.87 1.03 15.55
CA GLN A 210 19.00 0.83 14.08
C GLN A 210 18.40 1.98 13.28
N LEU A 211 17.32 2.59 13.78
CA LEU A 211 16.66 3.73 13.12
C LEU A 211 17.32 5.08 13.45
N ALA A 212 18.06 5.18 14.54
CA ALA A 212 18.76 6.40 14.95
C ALA A 212 20.10 6.62 14.23
N ARG A 213 20.70 5.57 13.72
CA ARG A 213 21.99 5.55 13.02
C ARG A 213 21.79 5.67 11.52
#